data_9715019604e944e35041750cd415df41
#
_entry.id   9715019604e944e35041750cd415df41
#
_cell.length_a   1.000
_cell.length_b   1.000
_cell.length_c   1.000
_cell.angle_alpha   90.00
_cell.angle_beta   90.00
_cell.angle_gamma   90.00
#
_symmetry.space_group_name_H-M   'P 1'
#
loop_
_entity.id
_entity.type
_entity.pdbx_description
1 polymer ?
#
loop_
_entity_poly.entity_id
_entity_poly.type
_entity_poly.pdbx_seq_one_letter_code
_entity_poly.pdbx_strand_id
1 'polypeptide(L)'
;LPIDMAPGGDATKDAVVVSPHKFVGGPGASGVMIVRQAAVARTTPVQAGGGTVRFVSPSAHTYSADLAVREEAGTPNVVGDIRAALAFLVKDAIGQAFVDARHEALRQRAVATWARNPNIEILGNPGAARRLPIFSLRIRDPRSGGMIHQQLFTRMLSDCHGVQARGGCA
;
A
#
# COMPACT_ATOMS: atom_id res chain seq x y z
N LEU A 1 10.47 -0.85 -3.40
CA LEU A 1 11.49 0.11 -2.95
C LEU A 1 11.91 -0.27 -1.54
N PRO A 2 13.22 -0.40 -1.25
CA PRO A 2 13.69 -0.60 0.11
C PRO A 2 13.32 0.63 0.95
N ILE A 3 12.92 0.39 2.19
CA ILE A 3 12.61 1.42 3.18
C ILE A 3 13.65 1.29 4.27
N ASP A 4 14.43 2.36 4.47
CA ASP A 4 15.41 2.42 5.55
C ASP A 4 14.77 3.11 6.76
N MET A 5 14.78 2.41 7.88
CA MET A 5 14.34 2.91 9.18
C MET A 5 15.51 3.09 10.16
N ALA A 6 16.76 2.91 9.69
CA ALA A 6 17.94 3.10 10.52
C ALA A 6 18.14 4.58 10.89
N PRO A 7 18.59 4.89 12.10
CA PRO A 7 18.91 6.26 12.49
C PRO A 7 20.09 6.83 11.69
N GLY A 8 19.96 8.08 11.27
CA GLY A 8 21.08 8.89 10.77
C GLY A 8 21.23 8.98 9.24
N GLY A 9 20.34 8.40 8.46
CA GLY A 9 20.31 8.61 6.99
C GLY A 9 19.29 9.66 6.58
N ASP A 10 19.55 10.40 5.51
CA ASP A 10 18.61 11.40 4.95
C ASP A 10 17.29 10.78 4.49
N ALA A 11 17.29 9.46 4.22
CA ALA A 11 16.11 8.68 3.83
C ALA A 11 15.42 7.97 5.00
N THR A 12 15.84 8.19 6.23
CA THR A 12 15.27 7.57 7.44
C THR A 12 13.78 7.93 7.57
N LYS A 13 12.96 6.92 7.86
CA LYS A 13 11.52 7.08 8.13
C LYS A 13 11.24 6.85 9.61
N ASP A 14 10.40 7.68 10.20
CA ASP A 14 9.97 7.51 11.59
C ASP A 14 8.86 6.47 11.72
N ALA A 15 8.00 6.37 10.72
CA ALA A 15 6.93 5.38 10.69
C ALA A 15 6.65 4.87 9.26
N VAL A 16 6.24 3.62 9.17
CA VAL A 16 5.76 2.98 7.94
C VAL A 16 4.46 2.25 8.25
N VAL A 17 3.43 2.55 7.45
CA VAL A 17 2.15 1.84 7.53
C VAL A 17 2.04 0.93 6.31
N VAL A 18 1.75 -0.34 6.56
CA VAL A 18 1.65 -1.36 5.53
C VAL A 18 0.25 -1.95 5.52
N SER A 19 -0.25 -2.23 4.34
CA SER A 19 -1.55 -2.88 4.12
C SER A 19 -1.34 -4.30 3.58
N PRO A 20 -1.03 -5.30 4.43
CA PRO A 20 -0.75 -6.67 3.97
C PRO A 20 -1.93 -7.31 3.25
N HIS A 21 -3.16 -6.84 3.49
CA HIS A 21 -4.34 -7.32 2.76
C HIS A 21 -4.28 -7.07 1.24
N LYS A 22 -3.35 -6.21 0.78
CA LYS A 22 -3.07 -5.97 -0.65
C LYS A 22 -1.96 -6.84 -1.21
N PHE A 23 -1.29 -7.63 -0.38
CA PHE A 23 -0.27 -8.58 -0.80
C PHE A 23 -0.90 -9.88 -1.31
N VAL A 24 -0.13 -10.65 -2.07
CA VAL A 24 -0.54 -12.00 -2.46
C VAL A 24 -0.75 -12.84 -1.20
N GLY A 25 -1.92 -13.46 -1.09
CA GLY A 25 -2.29 -14.24 0.11
C GLY A 25 -2.78 -13.41 1.29
N GLY A 26 -2.89 -12.09 1.15
CA GLY A 26 -3.22 -11.18 2.25
C GLY A 26 -4.68 -10.81 2.53
N PRO A 27 -5.71 -11.21 1.73
CA PRO A 27 -7.08 -10.82 2.05
C PRO A 27 -7.49 -11.14 3.50
N GLY A 28 -8.04 -10.15 4.19
CA GLY A 28 -8.41 -10.26 5.61
C GLY A 28 -7.24 -10.11 6.59
N ALA A 29 -6.04 -9.78 6.12
CA ALA A 29 -4.90 -9.46 6.98
C ALA A 29 -5.08 -8.10 7.67
N SER A 30 -4.58 -8.01 8.90
CA SER A 30 -4.48 -6.76 9.65
C SER A 30 -3.52 -5.78 8.97
N GLY A 31 -3.77 -4.48 9.18
CA GLY A 31 -2.78 -3.45 8.89
C GLY A 31 -1.59 -3.56 9.84
N VAL A 32 -0.40 -3.18 9.36
CA VAL A 32 0.82 -3.19 10.19
C VAL A 32 1.42 -1.80 10.21
N MET A 33 1.72 -1.29 11.38
CA MET A 33 2.47 -0.07 11.58
C MET A 33 3.81 -0.39 12.23
N ILE A 34 4.89 0.07 11.61
CA ILE A 34 6.24 0.00 12.14
C ILE A 34 6.65 1.43 12.49
N VAL A 35 6.99 1.67 13.75
CA VAL A 35 7.35 3.01 14.23
C VAL A 35 8.64 2.94 15.04
N ARG A 36 9.49 3.95 14.87
CA ARG A 36 10.67 4.13 15.71
C ARG A 36 10.23 4.59 17.10
N GLN A 37 10.65 3.87 18.14
CA GLN A 37 10.30 4.24 19.51
C GLN A 37 10.67 5.69 19.86
N ALA A 38 11.84 6.14 19.38
CA ALA A 38 12.32 7.52 19.62
C ALA A 38 11.43 8.61 18.98
N ALA A 39 10.58 8.26 18.00
CA ALA A 39 9.64 9.19 17.39
C ALA A 39 8.36 9.36 18.22
N VAL A 40 8.15 8.55 19.24
CA VAL A 40 6.95 8.58 20.10
C VAL A 40 7.31 9.14 21.47
N ALA A 41 7.11 10.44 21.65
CA ALA A 41 7.40 11.11 22.92
C ALA A 41 6.28 10.98 23.96
N ARG A 42 5.07 10.59 23.55
CA ARG A 42 3.92 10.52 24.46
C ARG A 42 3.99 9.28 25.35
N THR A 43 3.62 9.46 26.60
CA THR A 43 3.49 8.37 27.58
C THR A 43 2.06 7.85 27.75
N THR A 44 1.11 8.54 27.11
CA THR A 44 -0.30 8.17 27.05
C THR A 44 -0.65 7.67 25.65
N PRO A 45 -1.54 6.66 25.49
CA PRO A 45 -1.93 6.18 24.19
C PRO A 45 -2.69 7.24 23.38
N VAL A 46 -2.67 7.10 22.06
CA VAL A 46 -3.52 7.91 21.18
C VAL A 46 -4.99 7.58 21.42
N GLN A 47 -5.29 6.30 21.61
CA GLN A 47 -6.63 5.83 21.97
C GLN A 47 -6.53 4.89 23.16
N ALA A 48 -7.13 5.29 24.28
CA ALA A 48 -7.20 4.46 25.47
C ALA A 48 -8.27 3.35 25.29
N GLY A 49 -7.98 2.18 25.85
CA GLY A 49 -8.91 1.04 25.81
C GLY A 49 -8.39 -0.17 26.57
N GLY A 50 -9.12 -1.27 26.50
CA GLY A 50 -8.71 -2.53 27.11
C GLY A 50 -7.32 -2.97 26.63
N GLY A 51 -6.53 -3.52 27.54
CA GLY A 51 -5.17 -3.98 27.29
C GLY A 51 -4.08 -2.90 27.36
N THR A 52 -4.41 -1.61 27.21
CA THR A 52 -3.42 -0.53 27.17
C THR A 52 -2.89 -0.11 28.55
N VAL A 53 -3.52 -0.57 29.62
CA VAL A 53 -3.25 -0.21 31.00
C VAL A 53 -2.64 -1.35 31.80
N ARG A 54 -1.80 -1.01 32.77
CA ARG A 54 -1.29 -1.93 33.81
C ARG A 54 -2.13 -1.88 35.07
N PHE A 55 -2.72 -0.73 35.36
CA PHE A 55 -3.53 -0.52 36.55
C PHE A 55 -4.61 0.53 36.29
N VAL A 56 -5.79 0.29 36.83
CA VAL A 56 -6.92 1.23 36.80
C VAL A 56 -7.59 1.26 38.17
N SER A 57 -7.93 2.45 38.62
CA SER A 57 -8.79 2.69 39.77
C SER A 57 -9.80 3.79 39.45
N PRO A 58 -10.79 4.06 40.32
CA PRO A 58 -11.73 5.15 40.10
C PRO A 58 -11.10 6.54 39.97
N SER A 59 -9.91 6.73 40.51
CA SER A 59 -9.22 8.04 40.55
C SER A 59 -7.90 8.07 39.78
N ALA A 60 -7.38 6.93 39.30
CA ALA A 60 -6.08 6.87 38.62
C ALA A 60 -5.96 5.68 37.70
N HIS A 61 -5.10 5.80 36.71
CA HIS A 61 -4.70 4.70 35.82
C HIS A 61 -3.23 4.83 35.45
N THR A 62 -2.61 3.69 35.16
CA THR A 62 -1.23 3.62 34.68
C THR A 62 -1.20 2.84 33.38
N TYR A 63 -0.70 3.45 32.31
CA TYR A 63 -0.56 2.81 31.02
C TYR A 63 0.64 1.87 30.95
N SER A 64 0.63 0.96 29.98
CA SER A 64 1.75 0.09 29.69
C SER A 64 2.99 0.90 29.31
N ALA A 65 4.17 0.49 29.80
CA ALA A 65 5.45 1.02 29.36
C ALA A 65 5.85 0.49 27.95
N ASP A 66 5.34 -0.68 27.57
CA ASP A 66 5.50 -1.22 26.22
C ASP A 66 4.66 -0.40 25.24
N LEU A 67 5.34 0.17 24.23
CA LEU A 67 4.71 1.05 23.24
C LEU A 67 3.65 0.32 22.41
N ALA A 68 3.94 -0.89 21.95
CA ALA A 68 3.01 -1.65 21.12
C ALA A 68 1.74 -1.99 21.92
N VAL A 69 1.90 -2.51 23.12
CA VAL A 69 0.78 -2.82 24.02
C VAL A 69 -0.04 -1.57 24.36
N ARG A 70 0.64 -0.44 24.58
CA ARG A 70 -0.02 0.83 24.93
C ARG A 70 -0.85 1.38 23.77
N GLU A 71 -0.40 1.23 22.53
CA GLU A 71 -1.08 1.80 21.35
C GLU A 71 -2.08 0.83 20.70
N GLU A 72 -2.10 -0.45 21.10
CA GLU A 72 -3.04 -1.47 20.61
C GLU A 72 -4.22 -1.64 21.58
N ALA A 73 -5.21 -0.75 21.46
CA ALA A 73 -6.41 -0.78 22.30
C ALA A 73 -7.41 -1.83 21.82
N GLY A 74 -7.94 -2.60 22.77
CA GLY A 74 -8.98 -3.61 22.53
C GLY A 74 -8.43 -5.02 22.28
N THR A 75 -9.32 -5.94 21.94
CA THR A 75 -8.95 -7.32 21.60
C THR A 75 -8.26 -7.35 20.24
N PRO A 76 -7.03 -7.89 20.13
CA PRO A 76 -6.30 -7.93 18.87
C PRO A 76 -7.02 -8.86 17.86
N ASN A 77 -6.90 -8.51 16.58
CA ASN A 77 -7.38 -9.34 15.47
C ASN A 77 -6.38 -10.48 15.19
N VAL A 78 -6.29 -11.44 16.10
CA VAL A 78 -5.28 -12.51 16.06
C VAL A 78 -5.25 -13.24 14.69
N VAL A 79 -6.41 -13.53 14.12
CA VAL A 79 -6.48 -14.21 12.80
C VAL A 79 -5.96 -13.29 11.69
N GLY A 80 -6.29 -12.00 11.74
CA GLY A 80 -5.77 -11.01 10.80
C GLY A 80 -4.27 -10.81 10.92
N ASP A 81 -3.73 -10.91 12.14
CA ASP A 81 -2.29 -10.78 12.41
C ASP A 81 -1.52 -11.98 11.85
N ILE A 82 -2.05 -13.20 12.06
CA ILE A 82 -1.51 -14.42 11.45
C ILE A 82 -1.52 -14.32 9.91
N ARG A 83 -2.61 -13.84 9.33
CA ARG A 83 -2.72 -13.61 7.88
C ARG A 83 -1.71 -12.59 7.38
N ALA A 84 -1.48 -11.53 8.14
CA ALA A 84 -0.45 -10.53 7.81
C ALA A 84 0.94 -11.18 7.78
N ALA A 85 1.28 -11.95 8.82
CA ALA A 85 2.55 -12.67 8.87
C ALA A 85 2.72 -13.64 7.68
N LEU A 86 1.69 -14.42 7.35
CA LEU A 86 1.71 -15.32 6.19
C LEU A 86 1.88 -14.57 4.87
N ALA A 87 1.25 -13.40 4.70
CA ALA A 87 1.41 -12.59 3.50
C ALA A 87 2.85 -12.07 3.34
N PHE A 88 3.53 -11.72 4.43
CA PHE A 88 4.95 -11.38 4.41
C PHE A 88 5.83 -12.58 4.04
N LEU A 89 5.55 -13.76 4.59
CA LEU A 89 6.29 -14.99 4.25
C LEU A 89 6.13 -15.36 2.78
N VAL A 90 4.93 -15.25 2.22
CA VAL A 90 4.69 -15.47 0.79
C VAL A 90 5.46 -14.46 -0.05
N LYS A 91 5.44 -13.17 0.33
CA LYS A 91 6.20 -12.13 -0.35
C LYS A 91 7.71 -12.41 -0.34
N ASP A 92 8.23 -12.85 0.79
CA ASP A 92 9.65 -13.19 0.94
C ASP A 92 10.03 -14.42 0.10
N ALA A 93 9.21 -15.46 0.11
CA ALA A 93 9.41 -16.68 -0.68
C ALA A 93 9.41 -16.41 -2.19
N ILE A 94 8.58 -15.46 -2.68
CA ILE A 94 8.59 -15.03 -4.09
C ILE A 94 9.89 -14.30 -4.43
N GLY A 95 10.41 -13.52 -3.52
CA GLY A 95 11.64 -12.75 -3.64
C GLY A 95 11.46 -11.43 -4.38
N GLN A 96 12.00 -10.35 -3.80
CA GLN A 96 11.86 -9.00 -4.34
C GLN A 96 12.53 -8.84 -5.71
N ALA A 97 13.67 -9.48 -5.94
CA ALA A 97 14.38 -9.40 -7.22
C ALA A 97 13.55 -9.95 -8.38
N PHE A 98 12.85 -11.08 -8.17
CA PHE A 98 11.94 -11.64 -9.16
C PHE A 98 10.78 -10.68 -9.47
N VAL A 99 10.16 -10.12 -8.43
CA VAL A 99 9.07 -9.16 -8.57
C VAL A 99 9.51 -7.93 -9.35
N ASP A 100 10.68 -7.36 -9.02
CA ASP A 100 11.21 -6.16 -9.68
C ASP A 100 11.51 -6.42 -11.16
N ALA A 101 12.15 -7.54 -11.48
CA ALA A 101 12.44 -7.94 -12.86
C ALA A 101 11.15 -8.13 -13.67
N ARG A 102 10.15 -8.79 -13.07
CA ARG A 102 8.86 -9.01 -13.74
C ARG A 102 8.10 -7.71 -13.96
N HIS A 103 8.08 -6.82 -12.96
CA HIS A 103 7.46 -5.51 -13.07
C HIS A 103 8.10 -4.66 -14.16
N GLU A 104 9.42 -4.68 -14.25
CA GLU A 104 10.14 -3.92 -15.28
C GLU A 104 9.84 -4.44 -16.69
N ALA A 105 9.84 -5.76 -16.89
CA ALA A 105 9.49 -6.36 -18.17
C ALA A 105 8.05 -6.02 -18.60
N LEU A 106 7.08 -6.08 -17.67
CA LEU A 106 5.69 -5.71 -17.93
C LEU A 106 5.54 -4.22 -18.22
N ARG A 107 6.27 -3.37 -17.49
CA ARG A 107 6.29 -1.92 -17.72
C ARG A 107 6.78 -1.58 -19.11
N GLN A 108 7.92 -2.14 -19.52
CA GLN A 108 8.49 -1.92 -20.85
C GLN A 108 7.54 -2.36 -21.95
N ARG A 109 6.93 -3.54 -21.81
CA ARG A 109 5.95 -4.05 -22.76
C ARG A 109 4.73 -3.13 -22.87
N ALA A 110 4.19 -2.65 -21.74
CA ALA A 110 3.04 -1.75 -21.72
C ALA A 110 3.35 -0.42 -22.42
N VAL A 111 4.47 0.22 -22.07
CA VAL A 111 4.88 1.50 -22.68
C VAL A 111 5.11 1.33 -24.18
N ALA A 112 5.84 0.29 -24.60
CA ALA A 112 6.12 0.05 -26.02
C ALA A 112 4.84 -0.25 -26.82
N THR A 113 3.84 -0.87 -26.20
CA THR A 113 2.56 -1.17 -26.86
C THR A 113 1.70 0.07 -26.99
N TRP A 114 1.53 0.82 -25.89
CA TRP A 114 0.62 1.97 -25.83
C TRP A 114 1.16 3.20 -26.52
N ALA A 115 2.48 3.43 -26.53
CA ALA A 115 3.10 4.54 -27.26
C ALA A 115 2.85 4.50 -28.78
N ARG A 116 2.45 3.34 -29.33
CA ARG A 116 2.09 3.21 -30.75
C ARG A 116 0.68 3.70 -31.07
N ASN A 117 -0.14 3.93 -30.07
CA ASN A 117 -1.53 4.37 -30.26
C ASN A 117 -1.65 5.85 -29.86
N PRO A 118 -1.87 6.77 -30.83
CA PRO A 118 -1.96 8.20 -30.58
C PRO A 118 -3.17 8.58 -29.72
N ASN A 119 -4.13 7.67 -29.54
CA ASN A 119 -5.31 7.88 -28.70
C ASN A 119 -5.09 7.52 -27.23
N ILE A 120 -3.92 6.98 -26.88
CA ILE A 120 -3.55 6.64 -25.50
C ILE A 120 -2.48 7.63 -25.01
N GLU A 121 -2.85 8.46 -24.06
CA GLU A 121 -1.91 9.33 -23.36
C GLU A 121 -1.56 8.73 -22.00
N ILE A 122 -0.26 8.44 -21.78
CA ILE A 122 0.25 7.98 -20.47
C ILE A 122 0.59 9.22 -19.66
N LEU A 123 -0.10 9.42 -18.53
CA LEU A 123 0.13 10.56 -17.66
C LEU A 123 1.38 10.36 -16.79
N GLY A 124 2.00 11.46 -16.40
CA GLY A 124 3.21 11.49 -15.60
C GLY A 124 4.48 11.29 -16.43
N ASN A 125 5.51 10.68 -15.83
CA ASN A 125 6.78 10.43 -16.49
C ASN A 125 6.95 8.93 -16.81
N PRO A 126 6.58 8.47 -18.02
CA PRO A 126 6.73 7.08 -18.43
C PRO A 126 8.19 6.64 -18.55
N GLY A 127 9.12 7.60 -18.75
CA GLY A 127 10.56 7.35 -18.87
C GLY A 127 11.32 7.34 -17.55
N ALA A 128 10.66 7.52 -16.40
CA ALA A 128 11.35 7.49 -15.12
C ALA A 128 12.06 6.14 -14.90
N ALA A 129 13.33 6.18 -14.53
CA ALA A 129 14.16 5.00 -14.35
C ALA A 129 13.66 4.09 -13.20
N ARG A 130 13.04 4.68 -12.18
CA ARG A 130 12.50 3.96 -11.02
C ARG A 130 11.03 4.34 -10.83
N ARG A 131 10.14 3.46 -11.26
CA ARG A 131 8.70 3.63 -11.09
C ARG A 131 8.00 2.28 -10.90
N LEU A 132 6.87 2.30 -10.24
CA LEU A 132 5.97 1.15 -10.20
C LEU A 132 5.27 0.94 -11.56
N PRO A 133 4.86 -0.29 -11.91
CA PRO A 133 4.11 -0.59 -13.12
C PRO A 133 2.64 -0.18 -12.98
N ILE A 134 2.41 1.04 -12.51
CA ILE A 134 1.09 1.65 -12.35
C ILE A 134 1.01 2.76 -13.40
N PHE A 135 -0.07 2.77 -14.17
CA PHE A 135 -0.27 3.71 -15.25
C PHE A 135 -1.59 4.44 -15.08
N SER A 136 -1.53 5.76 -15.16
CA SER A 136 -2.69 6.60 -15.35
C SER A 136 -2.79 6.95 -16.82
N LEU A 137 -3.96 6.71 -17.42
CA LEU A 137 -4.18 6.84 -18.86
C LEU A 137 -5.32 7.82 -19.13
N ARG A 138 -5.19 8.57 -20.22
CA ARG A 138 -6.30 9.28 -20.85
C ARG A 138 -6.52 8.69 -22.23
N ILE A 139 -7.76 8.42 -22.55
CA ILE A 139 -8.13 7.77 -23.82
C ILE A 139 -8.93 8.78 -24.65
N ARG A 140 -8.48 8.98 -25.88
CA ARG A 140 -9.11 9.88 -26.84
C ARG A 140 -10.01 9.08 -27.79
N ASP A 141 -11.19 9.59 -28.07
CA ASP A 141 -12.02 9.07 -29.15
C ASP A 141 -11.46 9.55 -30.50
N PRO A 142 -11.07 8.65 -31.41
CA PRO A 142 -10.49 9.02 -32.69
C PRO A 142 -11.49 9.72 -33.63
N ARG A 143 -12.79 9.62 -33.39
CA ARG A 143 -13.83 10.22 -34.25
C ARG A 143 -14.10 11.67 -33.85
N SER A 144 -14.34 11.90 -32.56
CA SER A 144 -14.69 13.23 -32.04
C SER A 144 -13.46 14.02 -31.58
N GLY A 145 -12.32 13.38 -31.35
CA GLY A 145 -11.13 13.98 -30.72
C GLY A 145 -11.30 14.23 -29.22
N GLY A 146 -12.49 14.01 -28.66
CA GLY A 146 -12.78 14.18 -27.24
C GLY A 146 -12.19 13.08 -26.36
N MET A 147 -12.17 13.31 -25.04
CA MET A 147 -11.75 12.28 -24.08
C MET A 147 -12.90 11.34 -23.76
N ILE A 148 -12.63 10.03 -23.83
CA ILE A 148 -13.59 9.03 -23.40
C ILE A 148 -13.70 9.10 -21.87
N HIS A 149 -14.95 9.11 -21.36
CA HIS A 149 -15.17 9.16 -19.93
C HIS A 149 -14.59 7.90 -19.25
N GLN A 150 -13.83 8.11 -18.16
CA GLN A 150 -13.05 7.04 -17.52
C GLN A 150 -13.94 5.86 -17.06
N GLN A 151 -15.14 6.11 -16.56
CA GLN A 151 -16.05 5.05 -16.12
C GLN A 151 -16.56 4.20 -17.30
N LEU A 152 -16.85 4.84 -18.46
CA LEU A 152 -17.22 4.10 -19.66
C LEU A 152 -16.07 3.20 -20.10
N PHE A 153 -14.86 3.74 -20.19
CA PHE A 153 -13.70 2.97 -20.64
C PHE A 153 -13.39 1.79 -19.70
N THR A 154 -13.37 2.02 -18.38
CA THR A 154 -13.11 0.94 -17.41
C THR A 154 -14.21 -0.11 -17.40
N ARG A 155 -15.46 0.28 -17.60
CA ARG A 155 -16.57 -0.66 -17.74
C ARG A 155 -16.42 -1.53 -18.99
N MET A 156 -16.08 -0.94 -20.13
CA MET A 156 -15.83 -1.69 -21.36
C MET A 156 -14.65 -2.66 -21.22
N LEU A 157 -13.56 -2.24 -20.55
CA LEU A 157 -12.44 -3.13 -20.27
C LEU A 157 -12.87 -4.34 -19.44
N SER A 158 -13.68 -4.11 -18.41
CA SER A 158 -14.22 -5.20 -17.59
C SER A 158 -15.14 -6.13 -18.37
N ASP A 159 -16.15 -5.57 -19.03
CA ASP A 159 -17.23 -6.36 -19.63
C ASP A 159 -16.79 -7.09 -20.92
N CYS A 160 -15.95 -6.43 -21.74
CA CYS A 160 -15.52 -7.00 -23.03
C CYS A 160 -14.23 -7.78 -22.95
N HIS A 161 -13.36 -7.50 -21.96
CA HIS A 161 -12.00 -8.06 -21.93
C HIS A 161 -11.62 -8.68 -20.58
N GLY A 162 -12.48 -8.64 -19.57
CA GLY A 162 -12.20 -9.16 -18.23
C GLY A 162 -11.07 -8.41 -17.50
N VAL A 163 -10.76 -7.18 -17.93
CA VAL A 163 -9.69 -6.38 -17.35
C VAL A 163 -10.26 -5.42 -16.32
N GLN A 164 -9.88 -5.59 -15.06
CA GLN A 164 -10.24 -4.67 -14.00
C GLN A 164 -9.31 -3.45 -14.02
N ALA A 165 -9.88 -2.29 -14.25
CA ALA A 165 -9.20 -1.01 -14.18
C ALA A 165 -9.99 -0.04 -13.30
N ARG A 166 -9.32 0.95 -12.75
CA ARG A 166 -9.96 1.96 -11.91
C ARG A 166 -10.16 3.24 -12.69
N GLY A 167 -11.38 3.76 -12.65
CA GLY A 167 -11.72 5.03 -13.29
C GLY A 167 -11.94 6.14 -12.27
N GLY A 168 -11.38 7.32 -12.55
CA GLY A 168 -11.59 8.52 -11.75
C GLY A 168 -10.62 8.67 -10.58
N CYS A 169 -11.03 9.51 -9.64
CA CYS A 169 -10.30 9.76 -8.40
C CYS A 169 -10.39 8.53 -7.48
N ALA A 170 -9.27 8.17 -6.88
CA ALA A 170 -9.17 7.03 -5.97
C ALA A 170 -9.34 7.49 -4.53
#